data_585b444952fb2a5ac6d0265e04f66b3c
#
_entry.id   585b444952fb2a5ac6d0265e04f66b3c
#
_cell.length_a   1.000
_cell.length_b   1.000
_cell.length_c   1.000
_cell.angle_alpha   90.00
_cell.angle_beta   90.00
_cell.angle_gamma   90.00
#
_symmetry.space_group_name_H-M   'P 1'
#
loop_
_entity.id
_entity.type
_entity.pdbx_description
1 polymer ?
#
loop_
_entity_poly.entity_id
_entity_poly.type
_entity_poly.pdbx_seq_one_letter_code
_entity_poly.pdbx_strand_id
1 'polypeptide(L)'
;LDFIRDGGYVSFKGEVSAKKPGRSLSIGETDSVAGIHAFEALAAISELILDLEHRMLRDVGKQGISLADTKRIAALTGKELDFVRAIFELAAAAGLISSVDGRWSLTIRAAQWVGLSARERWQLLASTWLELLGIGASAELRHETAVGESLDEALRDCFPLERFDATSRFGHILTYSELLGLAVEGAVSTWTLDLLDGNLGGASELIEKSLPRTQDRIIIQGDLSVIAPGPLSTDDERQLRAFVDIEQAGLASRYRLSALSVSFGMESGLSAAQMRETLQRLSGGALPQPVDYLLNDAVKRFGRIRVVEDARSGGCTVFSSDPTLLTELANDSRLKPYNLIRIDSEALSSRFARDILYFGLREVGHTAIRSDRAGATISPLKVVASAAQKAESGDWAETVARLRESDQQISASSDDESIMRQIMLAIKSKAKVSVTFLGQNDVEINMTLEPSGVANGRMRARDRKADIERTIPIANISAISFL
;
A
#
# COMPACT_ATOMS: atom_id res chain seq x y z
N LEU A 1 21.45 33.90 9.69
CA LEU A 1 21.07 33.31 10.98
C LEU A 1 20.90 34.36 12.06
N ASP A 2 21.71 35.44 12.07
CA ASP A 2 21.58 36.52 13.03
C ASP A 2 20.31 37.37 12.83
N PHE A 3 19.80 37.47 11.59
CA PHE A 3 18.60 38.20 11.28
C PHE A 3 17.31 37.53 11.83
N ILE A 4 17.30 36.21 11.94
CA ILE A 4 16.18 35.44 12.54
C ILE A 4 16.19 35.61 14.07
N ARG A 5 17.37 35.88 14.67
CA ARG A 5 17.55 36.07 16.10
C ARG A 5 16.91 37.35 16.63
N ASP A 6 16.80 38.38 15.80
CA ASP A 6 16.27 39.69 16.14
C ASP A 6 14.78 39.89 15.84
N GLY A 7 14.04 38.81 15.50
CA GLY A 7 12.59 38.83 15.28
C GLY A 7 12.15 39.59 14.02
N GLY A 8 13.04 39.83 13.07
CA GLY A 8 12.75 40.46 11.81
C GLY A 8 12.17 39.46 10.82
N TYR A 9 10.86 39.49 10.57
CA TYR A 9 10.26 38.80 9.45
C TYR A 9 10.50 39.61 8.18
N VAL A 10 11.30 39.09 7.26
CA VAL A 10 11.31 39.58 5.88
C VAL A 10 10.10 38.95 5.19
N SER A 11 9.02 39.71 5.12
CA SER A 11 7.98 39.46 4.14
C SER A 11 8.59 39.67 2.75
N PHE A 12 8.99 38.64 2.06
CA PHE A 12 9.19 38.64 0.63
C PHE A 12 7.80 38.75 -0.01
N LYS A 13 7.25 39.97 -0.10
CA LYS A 13 6.29 40.26 -1.12
C LYS A 13 7.05 40.36 -2.44
N GLY A 14 7.36 39.19 -3.05
CA GLY A 14 7.58 39.13 -4.48
C GLY A 14 6.36 39.75 -5.15
N GLU A 15 6.55 40.47 -6.24
CA GLU A 15 5.44 40.94 -7.08
C GLU A 15 4.50 39.74 -7.26
N VAL A 16 3.24 39.92 -6.86
CA VAL A 16 2.19 38.92 -7.08
C VAL A 16 2.08 38.81 -8.60
N SER A 17 2.82 37.84 -9.16
CA SER A 17 2.62 37.41 -10.53
C SER A 17 1.16 37.00 -10.60
N ALA A 18 0.37 37.62 -11.49
CA ALA A 18 -1.02 37.28 -11.65
C ALA A 18 -1.11 35.77 -11.81
N LYS A 19 -1.72 35.07 -10.83
CA LYS A 19 -1.86 33.60 -10.83
C LYS A 19 -2.39 33.21 -12.19
N LYS A 20 -1.69 32.38 -12.94
CA LYS A 20 -2.16 31.90 -14.24
C LYS A 20 -3.40 31.06 -13.95
N PRO A 21 -4.55 31.37 -14.57
CA PRO A 21 -5.68 30.44 -14.46
C PRO A 21 -5.22 29.07 -14.94
N GLY A 22 -5.49 28.04 -14.16
CA GLY A 22 -5.47 26.66 -14.64
C GLY A 22 -6.27 26.62 -15.94
N ARG A 23 -6.12 25.55 -16.75
CA ARG A 23 -6.77 25.43 -18.05
C ARG A 23 -8.21 25.92 -17.97
N SER A 24 -8.67 26.68 -18.97
CA SER A 24 -9.92 27.45 -19.04
C SER A 24 -11.22 26.62 -18.97
N LEU A 25 -11.32 25.69 -18.01
CA LEU A 25 -12.56 25.00 -17.68
C LEU A 25 -13.39 25.87 -16.75
N SER A 26 -14.71 25.89 -16.96
CA SER A 26 -15.63 26.48 -15.97
C SER A 26 -15.60 25.64 -14.67
N ILE A 27 -15.96 26.25 -13.55
CA ILE A 27 -16.01 25.55 -12.24
C ILE A 27 -16.82 24.23 -12.32
N GLY A 28 -17.99 24.27 -13.00
CA GLY A 28 -18.84 23.10 -13.15
C GLY A 28 -18.21 21.98 -14.01
N GLU A 29 -17.42 22.34 -15.01
CA GLU A 29 -16.66 21.35 -15.81
C GLU A 29 -15.50 20.77 -14.99
N THR A 30 -14.78 21.61 -14.25
CA THR A 30 -13.73 21.17 -13.32
C THR A 30 -14.29 20.17 -12.30
N ASP A 31 -15.40 20.49 -11.63
CA ASP A 31 -16.04 19.61 -10.66
C ASP A 31 -16.52 18.29 -11.29
N SER A 32 -17.05 18.33 -12.51
CA SER A 32 -17.49 17.12 -13.22
C SER A 32 -16.32 16.19 -13.55
N VAL A 33 -15.21 16.73 -14.05
CA VAL A 33 -13.99 15.94 -14.35
C VAL A 33 -13.35 15.44 -13.06
N ALA A 34 -13.30 16.29 -12.04
CA ALA A 34 -12.78 15.93 -10.71
C ALA A 34 -13.55 14.76 -10.08
N GLY A 35 -14.89 14.75 -10.21
CA GLY A 35 -15.72 13.61 -9.77
C GLY A 35 -15.39 12.30 -10.50
N ILE A 36 -15.06 12.39 -11.80
CA ILE A 36 -14.62 11.22 -12.58
C ILE A 36 -13.26 10.73 -12.11
N HIS A 37 -12.28 11.62 -11.90
CA HIS A 37 -10.94 11.24 -11.37
C HIS A 37 -11.06 10.55 -10.01
N ALA A 38 -11.84 11.12 -9.10
CA ALA A 38 -12.09 10.52 -7.80
C ALA A 38 -12.70 9.13 -7.93
N PHE A 39 -13.73 8.97 -8.75
CA PHE A 39 -14.36 7.68 -9.00
C PHE A 39 -13.37 6.63 -9.54
N GLU A 40 -12.56 7.01 -10.53
CA GLU A 40 -11.56 6.13 -11.13
C GLU A 40 -10.49 5.69 -10.12
N ALA A 41 -10.04 6.58 -9.24
CA ALA A 41 -9.11 6.23 -8.17
C ALA A 41 -9.74 5.28 -7.14
N LEU A 42 -11.00 5.52 -6.73
CA LEU A 42 -11.74 4.63 -5.83
C LEU A 42 -11.92 3.23 -6.44
N ALA A 43 -12.30 3.16 -7.72
CA ALA A 43 -12.45 1.91 -8.44
C ALA A 43 -11.11 1.16 -8.54
N ALA A 44 -10.04 1.85 -8.92
CA ALA A 44 -8.71 1.25 -9.06
C ALA A 44 -8.14 0.73 -7.73
N ILE A 45 -8.35 1.44 -6.62
CA ILE A 45 -7.97 0.96 -5.28
C ILE A 45 -8.80 -0.26 -4.89
N SER A 46 -10.09 -0.27 -5.20
CA SER A 46 -10.96 -1.45 -4.97
C SER A 46 -10.46 -2.66 -5.75
N GLU A 47 -10.03 -2.47 -7.01
CA GLU A 47 -9.42 -3.54 -7.82
C GLU A 47 -8.10 -4.03 -7.24
N LEU A 48 -7.25 -3.12 -6.75
CA LEU A 48 -6.01 -3.48 -6.07
C LEU A 48 -6.27 -4.33 -4.83
N ILE A 49 -7.26 -3.98 -4.02
CA ILE A 49 -7.64 -4.75 -2.83
C ILE A 49 -8.13 -6.15 -3.22
N LEU A 50 -9.04 -6.24 -4.19
CA LEU A 50 -9.58 -7.51 -4.66
C LEU A 50 -8.51 -8.39 -5.32
N ASP A 51 -7.57 -7.79 -6.06
CA ASP A 51 -6.45 -8.53 -6.63
C ASP A 51 -5.55 -9.13 -5.55
N LEU A 52 -5.29 -8.40 -4.47
CA LEU A 52 -4.52 -8.88 -3.31
C LEU A 52 -5.22 -10.01 -2.52
N GLU A 53 -6.54 -10.13 -2.61
CA GLU A 53 -7.26 -11.29 -2.06
C GLU A 53 -6.96 -12.59 -2.82
N HIS A 54 -6.73 -12.45 -4.12
CA HIS A 54 -6.53 -13.58 -5.02
C HIS A 54 -5.06 -13.89 -5.32
N ARG A 55 -4.15 -12.94 -5.11
CA ARG A 55 -2.74 -13.02 -5.50
C ARG A 55 -1.84 -12.42 -4.42
N MET A 56 -0.63 -12.95 -4.35
CA MET A 56 0.40 -12.37 -3.48
C MET A 56 1.25 -11.38 -4.28
N LEU A 57 1.31 -10.13 -3.84
CA LEU A 57 2.24 -9.13 -4.37
C LEU A 57 3.53 -9.13 -3.55
N ARG A 58 4.68 -9.10 -4.24
CA ARG A 58 5.98 -9.00 -3.58
C ARG A 58 6.32 -7.54 -3.33
N ASP A 59 6.84 -7.27 -2.13
CA ASP A 59 7.47 -6.00 -1.84
C ASP A 59 8.87 -5.99 -2.49
N VAL A 60 9.08 -5.09 -3.43
CA VAL A 60 10.36 -4.92 -4.12
C VAL A 60 11.18 -3.74 -3.56
N GLY A 61 10.90 -3.33 -2.35
CA GLY A 61 11.59 -2.26 -1.65
C GLY A 61 11.17 -0.86 -2.13
N LYS A 62 12.13 0.00 -2.50
CA LYS A 62 11.87 1.43 -2.80
C LYS A 62 10.77 1.72 -3.83
N GLN A 63 10.44 0.76 -4.68
CA GLN A 63 9.37 0.90 -5.69
C GLN A 63 8.04 0.28 -5.23
N GLY A 64 8.01 -0.33 -4.06
CA GLY A 64 6.83 -0.91 -3.43
C GLY A 64 6.24 -2.12 -4.17
N ILE A 65 5.93 -2.00 -5.46
CA ILE A 65 5.30 -3.01 -6.31
C ILE A 65 6.17 -3.34 -7.53
N SER A 66 6.18 -4.62 -7.96
CA SER A 66 6.96 -5.04 -9.14
C SER A 66 6.40 -4.44 -10.44
N LEU A 67 7.27 -4.23 -11.44
CA LEU A 67 6.83 -3.75 -12.75
C LEU A 67 5.83 -4.70 -13.42
N ALA A 68 5.95 -6.01 -13.19
CA ALA A 68 5.02 -7.00 -13.73
C ALA A 68 3.62 -6.84 -13.12
N ASP A 69 3.54 -6.66 -11.81
CA ASP A 69 2.28 -6.42 -11.11
C ASP A 69 1.69 -5.05 -11.47
N THR A 70 2.52 -4.02 -11.57
CA THR A 70 2.09 -2.68 -12.04
C THR A 70 1.45 -2.77 -13.42
N LYS A 71 2.08 -3.46 -14.38
CA LYS A 71 1.53 -3.65 -15.74
C LYS A 71 0.23 -4.43 -15.74
N ARG A 72 0.11 -5.44 -14.88
CA ARG A 72 -1.11 -6.23 -14.76
C ARG A 72 -2.28 -5.40 -14.21
N ILE A 73 -2.07 -4.63 -13.15
CA ILE A 73 -3.09 -3.73 -12.59
C ILE A 73 -3.43 -2.62 -13.60
N ALA A 74 -2.43 -2.09 -14.33
CA ALA A 74 -2.64 -1.13 -15.41
C ALA A 74 -3.56 -1.69 -16.52
N ALA A 75 -3.37 -2.95 -16.90
CA ALA A 75 -4.23 -3.61 -17.87
C ALA A 75 -5.67 -3.80 -17.34
N LEU A 76 -5.85 -4.13 -16.05
CA LEU A 76 -7.16 -4.26 -15.42
C LEU A 76 -7.91 -2.92 -15.34
N THR A 77 -7.21 -1.85 -15.01
CA THR A 77 -7.81 -0.52 -14.82
C THR A 77 -7.85 0.31 -16.10
N GLY A 78 -7.15 -0.12 -17.15
CA GLY A 78 -6.97 0.67 -18.38
C GLY A 78 -6.20 1.97 -18.18
N LYS A 79 -5.37 2.03 -17.11
CA LYS A 79 -4.64 3.25 -16.71
C LYS A 79 -3.14 3.10 -16.93
N GLU A 80 -2.46 4.24 -16.98
CA GLU A 80 -1.00 4.31 -17.13
C GLU A 80 -0.27 3.79 -15.87
N LEU A 81 1.00 3.38 -16.04
CA LEU A 81 1.80 2.79 -14.95
C LEU A 81 1.99 3.75 -13.77
N ASP A 82 2.13 5.04 -14.03
CA ASP A 82 2.34 6.04 -12.98
C ASP A 82 1.06 6.26 -12.16
N PHE A 83 -0.12 6.19 -12.79
CA PHE A 83 -1.39 6.16 -12.08
C PHE A 83 -1.48 4.96 -11.13
N VAL A 84 -1.11 3.77 -11.60
CA VAL A 84 -1.13 2.54 -10.77
C VAL A 84 -0.17 2.65 -9.59
N ARG A 85 1.02 3.22 -9.79
CA ARG A 85 1.96 3.46 -8.69
C ARG A 85 1.37 4.42 -7.66
N ALA A 86 0.79 5.52 -8.13
CA ALA A 86 0.21 6.53 -7.25
C ALA A 86 -0.96 6.00 -6.43
N ILE A 87 -1.89 5.21 -7.02
CA ILE A 87 -2.97 4.57 -6.26
C ILE A 87 -2.46 3.53 -5.26
N PHE A 88 -1.39 2.80 -5.61
CA PHE A 88 -0.77 1.84 -4.71
C PHE A 88 -0.15 2.54 -3.49
N GLU A 89 0.60 3.62 -3.70
CA GLU A 89 1.19 4.43 -2.65
C GLU A 89 0.13 5.10 -1.77
N LEU A 90 -0.95 5.62 -2.39
CA LEU A 90 -2.10 6.18 -1.65
C LEU A 90 -2.81 5.12 -0.81
N ALA A 91 -3.01 3.90 -1.33
CA ALA A 91 -3.60 2.79 -0.59
C ALA A 91 -2.73 2.36 0.60
N ALA A 92 -1.40 2.37 0.43
CA ALA A 92 -0.45 2.11 1.52
C ALA A 92 -0.47 3.24 2.57
N ALA A 93 -0.46 4.50 2.15
CA ALA A 93 -0.57 5.66 3.03
C ALA A 93 -1.88 5.67 3.82
N ALA A 94 -3.00 5.28 3.18
CA ALA A 94 -4.30 5.13 3.83
C ALA A 94 -4.38 3.91 4.77
N GLY A 95 -3.32 3.09 4.85
CA GLY A 95 -3.28 1.90 5.68
C GLY A 95 -4.22 0.80 5.22
N LEU A 96 -4.59 0.76 3.93
CA LEU A 96 -5.38 -0.33 3.34
C LEU A 96 -4.52 -1.56 3.08
N ILE A 97 -3.27 -1.35 2.71
CA ILE A 97 -2.27 -2.39 2.48
C ILE A 97 -1.03 -2.14 3.32
N SER A 98 -0.31 -3.19 3.69
CA SER A 98 0.95 -3.09 4.42
C SER A 98 1.92 -4.17 3.99
N SER A 99 3.22 -3.87 4.03
CA SER A 99 4.27 -4.87 3.76
C SER A 99 4.57 -5.66 5.03
N VAL A 100 4.45 -6.99 4.93
CA VAL A 100 4.77 -7.93 6.01
C VAL A 100 5.65 -9.04 5.41
N ASP A 101 6.82 -9.27 5.99
CA ASP A 101 7.77 -10.30 5.55
C ASP A 101 8.11 -10.25 4.04
N GLY A 102 8.27 -9.04 3.50
CA GLY A 102 8.57 -8.82 2.08
C GLY A 102 7.40 -9.08 1.12
N ARG A 103 6.18 -9.05 1.63
CA ARG A 103 4.94 -9.24 0.86
C ARG A 103 3.90 -8.20 1.26
N TRP A 104 3.17 -7.71 0.27
CA TRP A 104 2.03 -6.85 0.50
C TRP A 104 0.83 -7.68 0.93
N SER A 105 0.18 -7.24 1.99
CA SER A 105 -0.98 -7.89 2.60
C SER A 105 -2.08 -6.87 2.88
N LEU A 106 -3.32 -7.34 2.84
CA LEU A 106 -4.48 -6.54 3.21
C LEU A 106 -4.52 -6.31 4.72
N THR A 107 -4.95 -5.13 5.12
CA THR A 107 -5.18 -4.78 6.52
C THR A 107 -6.64 -4.98 6.92
N ILE A 108 -6.97 -4.81 8.20
CA ILE A 108 -8.36 -4.78 8.68
C ILE A 108 -9.14 -3.63 8.01
N ARG A 109 -8.47 -2.50 7.73
CA ARG A 109 -9.08 -1.35 7.06
C ARG A 109 -9.48 -1.68 5.62
N ALA A 110 -8.72 -2.52 4.92
CA ALA A 110 -9.10 -3.01 3.59
C ALA A 110 -10.36 -3.88 3.64
N ALA A 111 -10.52 -4.72 4.67
CA ALA A 111 -11.75 -5.51 4.82
C ALA A 111 -12.98 -4.61 5.07
N GLN A 112 -12.81 -3.50 5.77
CA GLN A 112 -13.87 -2.51 5.95
C GLN A 112 -14.19 -1.77 4.65
N TRP A 113 -13.17 -1.44 3.85
CA TRP A 113 -13.30 -0.74 2.56
C TRP A 113 -14.34 -1.36 1.63
N VAL A 114 -14.40 -2.68 1.56
CA VAL A 114 -15.34 -3.40 0.68
C VAL A 114 -16.79 -3.06 0.98
N GLY A 115 -17.13 -2.80 2.27
CA GLY A 115 -18.50 -2.44 2.71
C GLY A 115 -18.82 -0.96 2.65
N LEU A 116 -17.83 -0.08 2.39
CA LEU A 116 -18.04 1.37 2.36
C LEU A 116 -18.71 1.81 1.06
N SER A 117 -19.55 2.86 1.13
CA SER A 117 -20.04 3.60 -0.02
C SER A 117 -18.90 4.37 -0.71
N ALA A 118 -19.11 4.81 -1.95
CA ALA A 118 -18.13 5.63 -2.66
C ALA A 118 -17.76 6.91 -1.89
N ARG A 119 -18.75 7.54 -1.25
CA ARG A 119 -18.56 8.71 -0.37
C ARG A 119 -17.64 8.39 0.81
N GLU A 120 -17.88 7.29 1.53
CA GLU A 120 -17.08 6.89 2.69
C GLU A 120 -15.67 6.48 2.30
N ARG A 121 -15.51 5.80 1.17
CA ARG A 121 -14.19 5.48 0.58
C ARG A 121 -13.41 6.75 0.26
N TRP A 122 -14.06 7.73 -0.36
CA TRP A 122 -13.45 9.02 -0.64
C TRP A 122 -13.05 9.76 0.63
N GLN A 123 -13.92 9.79 1.65
CA GLN A 123 -13.62 10.42 2.95
C GLN A 123 -12.37 9.82 3.59
N LEU A 124 -12.21 8.50 3.53
CA LEU A 124 -11.04 7.82 4.07
C LEU A 124 -9.75 8.27 3.36
N LEU A 125 -9.76 8.40 2.04
CA LEU A 125 -8.59 8.84 1.28
C LEU A 125 -8.35 10.34 1.43
N ALA A 126 -9.39 11.15 1.45
CA ALA A 126 -9.30 12.60 1.65
C ALA A 126 -8.76 12.94 3.05
N SER A 127 -9.14 12.19 4.09
CA SER A 127 -8.55 12.35 5.42
C SER A 127 -7.06 11.99 5.42
N THR A 128 -6.66 10.93 4.69
CA THR A 128 -5.25 10.58 4.51
C THR A 128 -4.48 11.70 3.82
N TRP A 129 -5.05 12.31 2.80
CA TRP A 129 -4.44 13.47 2.12
C TRP A 129 -4.25 14.66 3.07
N LEU A 130 -5.28 14.97 3.91
CA LEU A 130 -5.16 16.02 4.94
C LEU A 130 -4.10 15.71 5.97
N GLU A 131 -4.00 14.48 6.42
CA GLU A 131 -2.98 14.03 7.37
C GLU A 131 -1.57 14.21 6.77
N LEU A 132 -1.40 13.86 5.49
CA LEU A 132 -0.14 14.09 4.77
C LEU A 132 0.17 15.58 4.60
N LEU A 133 -0.82 16.41 4.32
CA LEU A 133 -0.65 17.87 4.25
C LEU A 133 -0.31 18.46 5.61
N GLY A 134 -0.94 17.98 6.69
CA GLY A 134 -0.78 18.44 8.06
C GLY A 134 -1.63 19.69 8.38
N ILE A 135 -2.08 19.78 9.63
CA ILE A 135 -3.06 20.79 10.08
C ILE A 135 -2.56 22.23 9.86
N GLY A 136 -1.29 22.51 10.16
CA GLY A 136 -0.72 23.85 9.95
C GLY A 136 -0.67 24.23 8.47
N ALA A 137 -0.28 23.27 7.62
CA ALA A 137 -0.19 23.50 6.18
C ALA A 137 -1.56 23.64 5.53
N SER A 138 -2.60 22.94 6.01
CA SER A 138 -3.96 23.08 5.47
C SER A 138 -4.54 24.48 5.72
N ALA A 139 -4.30 25.05 6.90
CA ALA A 139 -4.77 26.40 7.23
C ALA A 139 -4.09 27.47 6.37
N GLU A 140 -2.78 27.38 6.17
CA GLU A 140 -2.04 28.31 5.29
C GLU A 140 -2.52 28.18 3.84
N LEU A 141 -2.61 26.96 3.33
CA LEU A 141 -3.06 26.68 1.97
C LEU A 141 -4.49 27.18 1.72
N ARG A 142 -5.36 27.08 2.73
CA ARG A 142 -6.76 27.56 2.63
C ARG A 142 -6.85 29.05 2.36
N HIS A 143 -5.95 29.85 2.94
CA HIS A 143 -5.92 31.30 2.75
C HIS A 143 -5.45 31.70 1.35
N GLU A 144 -4.58 30.92 0.74
CA GLU A 144 -3.95 31.20 -0.55
C GLU A 144 -4.65 30.48 -1.73
N THR A 145 -5.76 29.76 -1.47
CA THR A 145 -6.41 28.93 -2.48
C THR A 145 -7.86 29.37 -2.72
N ALA A 146 -8.24 29.51 -3.99
CA ALA A 146 -9.63 29.68 -4.40
C ALA A 146 -10.01 28.61 -5.46
N VAL A 147 -11.33 28.40 -5.62
CA VAL A 147 -11.87 27.47 -6.62
C VAL A 147 -11.45 27.88 -8.03
N GLY A 148 -10.92 26.94 -8.80
CA GLY A 148 -10.43 27.16 -10.15
C GLY A 148 -9.01 27.72 -10.24
N GLU A 149 -8.37 28.10 -9.12
CA GLU A 149 -6.97 28.51 -9.09
C GLU A 149 -6.02 27.32 -9.04
N SER A 150 -4.74 27.57 -9.31
CA SER A 150 -3.71 26.52 -9.32
C SER A 150 -3.30 26.09 -7.92
N LEU A 151 -3.56 24.83 -7.55
CA LEU A 151 -3.12 24.23 -6.30
C LEU A 151 -1.59 24.14 -6.21
N ASP A 152 -0.91 23.84 -7.33
CA ASP A 152 0.57 23.77 -7.38
C ASP A 152 1.20 25.12 -7.10
N GLU A 153 0.67 26.21 -7.70
CA GLU A 153 1.16 27.56 -7.43
C GLU A 153 0.92 27.95 -5.96
N ALA A 154 -0.30 27.71 -5.44
CA ALA A 154 -0.62 28.01 -4.04
C ALA A 154 0.29 27.26 -3.07
N LEU A 155 0.58 25.97 -3.32
CA LEU A 155 1.49 25.20 -2.49
C LEU A 155 2.93 25.72 -2.54
N ARG A 156 3.43 26.14 -3.72
CA ARG A 156 4.77 26.70 -3.87
C ARG A 156 4.90 28.07 -3.22
N ASP A 157 3.85 28.87 -3.26
CA ASP A 157 3.81 30.17 -2.61
C ASP A 157 3.80 30.03 -1.07
N CYS A 158 3.00 29.09 -0.54
CA CYS A 158 2.99 28.80 0.90
C CYS A 158 4.28 28.15 1.39
N PHE A 159 4.89 27.26 0.59
CA PHE A 159 6.01 26.42 1.01
C PHE A 159 7.20 26.48 0.04
N PRO A 160 7.82 27.66 -0.17
CA PRO A 160 8.84 27.88 -1.21
C PRO A 160 10.15 27.11 -0.97
N LEU A 161 10.39 26.60 0.24
CA LEU A 161 11.58 25.82 0.56
C LEU A 161 11.39 24.31 0.45
N GLU A 162 10.16 23.87 0.17
CA GLU A 162 9.84 22.45 0.04
C GLU A 162 10.14 21.93 -1.36
N ARG A 163 10.29 20.60 -1.45
CA ARG A 163 10.51 19.89 -2.71
C ARG A 163 9.18 19.43 -3.29
N PHE A 164 9.05 19.56 -4.62
CA PHE A 164 7.85 19.18 -5.39
C PHE A 164 8.15 18.11 -6.45
N ASP A 165 9.24 17.37 -6.30
CA ASP A 165 9.48 16.20 -7.14
C ASP A 165 8.56 15.02 -6.76
N ALA A 166 8.37 14.08 -7.68
CA ALA A 166 7.43 12.97 -7.53
C ALA A 166 7.66 12.08 -6.30
N THR A 167 8.82 12.15 -5.65
CA THR A 167 9.17 11.37 -4.46
C THR A 167 9.10 12.18 -3.18
N SER A 168 8.83 13.46 -3.27
CA SER A 168 8.70 14.35 -2.12
C SER A 168 7.28 14.33 -1.57
N ARG A 169 7.13 14.75 -0.31
CA ARG A 169 5.82 14.88 0.35
C ARG A 169 4.85 15.74 -0.47
N PHE A 170 5.28 16.92 -0.92
CA PHE A 170 4.43 17.82 -1.70
C PHE A 170 4.18 17.32 -3.13
N GLY A 171 5.11 16.56 -3.72
CA GLY A 171 4.87 15.84 -4.97
C GLY A 171 3.75 14.80 -4.84
N HIS A 172 3.74 14.03 -3.74
CA HIS A 172 2.64 13.12 -3.44
C HIS A 172 1.33 13.86 -3.17
N ILE A 173 1.34 14.99 -2.44
CA ILE A 173 0.15 15.82 -2.20
C ILE A 173 -0.48 16.26 -3.52
N LEU A 174 0.32 16.77 -4.47
CA LEU A 174 -0.17 17.16 -5.80
C LEU A 174 -0.72 15.96 -6.59
N THR A 175 0.01 14.86 -6.63
CA THR A 175 -0.45 13.66 -7.32
C THR A 175 -1.77 13.12 -6.74
N TYR A 176 -1.88 13.07 -5.43
CA TYR A 176 -3.09 12.58 -4.77
C TYR A 176 -4.26 13.57 -4.88
N SER A 177 -3.99 14.88 -4.96
CA SER A 177 -5.07 15.84 -5.21
C SER A 177 -5.74 15.64 -6.57
N GLU A 178 -4.97 15.31 -7.61
CA GLU A 178 -5.51 14.94 -8.92
C GLU A 178 -6.30 13.63 -8.87
N LEU A 179 -5.77 12.60 -8.19
CA LEU A 179 -6.44 11.31 -8.03
C LEU A 179 -7.76 11.42 -7.26
N LEU A 180 -7.80 12.26 -6.22
CA LEU A 180 -8.98 12.43 -5.36
C LEU A 180 -9.96 13.47 -5.88
N GLY A 181 -9.66 14.08 -7.04
CA GLY A 181 -10.46 15.14 -7.63
C GLY A 181 -10.48 16.39 -6.76
N LEU A 182 -9.42 16.66 -5.98
CA LEU A 182 -9.25 17.91 -5.25
C LEU A 182 -8.77 19.03 -6.19
N ALA A 183 -8.08 18.63 -7.28
CA ALA A 183 -7.71 19.51 -8.38
C ALA A 183 -7.83 18.74 -9.70
N VAL A 184 -7.98 19.46 -10.82
CA VAL A 184 -7.96 18.94 -12.18
C VAL A 184 -7.04 19.82 -13.02
N GLU A 185 -5.98 19.23 -13.58
CA GLU A 185 -4.92 19.97 -14.26
C GLU A 185 -4.39 21.15 -13.40
N GLY A 186 -4.33 20.93 -12.09
CA GLY A 186 -3.96 21.92 -11.09
C GLY A 186 -5.11 22.82 -10.61
N ALA A 187 -6.22 22.97 -11.32
CA ALA A 187 -7.35 23.82 -10.94
C ALA A 187 -8.15 23.20 -9.78
N VAL A 188 -8.28 23.92 -8.68
CA VAL A 188 -8.94 23.51 -7.44
C VAL A 188 -10.44 23.31 -7.63
N SER A 189 -10.98 22.18 -7.21
CA SER A 189 -12.41 21.86 -7.22
C SER A 189 -13.15 22.46 -6.01
N THR A 190 -14.48 22.57 -6.12
CA THR A 190 -15.32 23.26 -5.12
C THR A 190 -15.17 22.66 -3.72
N TRP A 191 -15.16 21.35 -3.56
CA TRP A 191 -15.09 20.67 -2.25
C TRP A 191 -13.71 20.72 -1.58
N THR A 192 -12.67 21.12 -2.32
CA THR A 192 -11.31 21.21 -1.76
C THR A 192 -11.21 22.27 -0.69
N LEU A 193 -11.95 23.37 -0.81
CA LEU A 193 -11.97 24.42 0.19
C LEU A 193 -12.59 23.91 1.51
N ASP A 194 -13.74 23.22 1.44
CA ASP A 194 -14.36 22.60 2.61
C ASP A 194 -13.42 21.60 3.28
N LEU A 195 -12.69 20.82 2.47
CA LEU A 195 -11.72 19.86 2.99
C LEU A 195 -10.57 20.57 3.72
N LEU A 196 -10.02 21.65 3.17
CA LEU A 196 -8.96 22.45 3.80
C LEU A 196 -9.43 23.14 5.09
N ASP A 197 -10.70 23.50 5.18
CA ASP A 197 -11.35 24.03 6.40
C ASP A 197 -11.62 22.92 7.44
N GLY A 198 -11.26 21.66 7.16
CA GLY A 198 -11.50 20.49 8.03
C GLY A 198 -12.95 19.99 7.99
N ASN A 199 -13.80 20.52 7.11
CA ASN A 199 -15.19 20.11 6.93
C ASN A 199 -15.28 18.92 5.97
N LEU A 200 -14.74 17.76 6.38
CA LEU A 200 -14.75 16.51 5.61
C LEU A 200 -16.18 16.08 5.22
N GLY A 201 -17.15 16.32 6.09
CA GLY A 201 -18.57 16.02 5.85
C GLY A 201 -19.11 16.81 4.67
N GLY A 202 -18.97 18.14 4.69
CA GLY A 202 -19.39 19.03 3.62
C GLY A 202 -18.70 18.75 2.29
N ALA A 203 -17.37 18.59 2.32
CA ALA A 203 -16.60 18.21 1.15
C ALA A 203 -17.12 16.91 0.50
N SER A 204 -17.41 15.89 1.30
CA SER A 204 -17.93 14.61 0.81
C SER A 204 -19.36 14.67 0.26
N GLU A 205 -20.19 15.57 0.77
CA GLU A 205 -21.54 15.84 0.21
C GLU A 205 -21.49 16.55 -1.13
N LEU A 206 -20.49 17.41 -1.31
CA LEU A 206 -20.31 18.10 -2.58
C LEU A 206 -19.80 17.17 -3.67
N ILE A 207 -18.74 16.41 -3.40
CA ILE A 207 -18.20 15.46 -4.39
C ILE A 207 -19.19 14.35 -4.74
N GLU A 208 -20.00 13.86 -3.80
CA GLU A 208 -21.02 12.84 -4.05
C GLU A 208 -21.98 13.23 -5.19
N LYS A 209 -22.29 14.52 -5.32
CA LYS A 209 -23.14 15.04 -6.40
C LYS A 209 -22.45 15.00 -7.77
N SER A 210 -21.12 15.00 -7.79
CA SER A 210 -20.27 14.97 -8.98
C SER A 210 -19.78 13.54 -9.32
N LEU A 211 -19.95 12.57 -8.40
CA LEU A 211 -19.65 11.18 -8.70
C LEU A 211 -20.63 10.62 -9.75
N PRO A 212 -20.17 9.69 -10.61
CA PRO A 212 -21.04 9.02 -11.57
C PRO A 212 -22.22 8.34 -10.89
N ARG A 213 -23.41 8.50 -11.47
CA ARG A 213 -24.63 7.87 -10.92
C ARG A 213 -24.57 6.35 -11.03
N THR A 214 -24.98 5.68 -9.96
CA THR A 214 -25.07 4.23 -9.94
C THR A 214 -26.14 3.71 -10.88
N GLN A 215 -25.88 2.54 -11.49
CA GLN A 215 -26.80 1.77 -12.31
C GLN A 215 -27.27 0.55 -11.55
N ASP A 216 -28.47 0.07 -11.87
CA ASP A 216 -29.09 -1.11 -11.26
C ASP A 216 -29.08 -2.32 -12.21
N ARG A 217 -28.43 -2.22 -13.36
CA ARG A 217 -28.50 -3.22 -14.43
C ARG A 217 -27.14 -3.62 -14.98
N ILE A 218 -27.07 -4.88 -15.38
CA ILE A 218 -25.95 -5.47 -16.11
C ILE A 218 -26.46 -6.08 -17.44
N ILE A 219 -25.56 -6.23 -18.39
CA ILE A 219 -25.80 -6.93 -19.66
C ILE A 219 -24.96 -8.19 -19.66
N ILE A 220 -25.61 -9.35 -19.76
CA ILE A 220 -24.94 -10.65 -19.80
C ILE A 220 -24.95 -11.17 -21.25
N GLN A 221 -23.77 -11.49 -21.76
CA GLN A 221 -23.60 -11.99 -23.13
C GLN A 221 -23.40 -13.51 -23.16
N GLY A 222 -23.68 -14.12 -24.31
CA GLY A 222 -23.55 -15.57 -24.47
C GLY A 222 -22.11 -16.11 -24.42
N ASP A 223 -21.10 -15.25 -24.51
CA ASP A 223 -19.68 -15.56 -24.36
C ASP A 223 -19.20 -15.50 -22.89
N LEU A 224 -20.14 -15.41 -21.93
CA LEU A 224 -19.91 -15.31 -20.50
C LEU A 224 -19.35 -13.93 -20.04
N SER A 225 -19.33 -12.94 -20.93
CA SER A 225 -19.03 -11.54 -20.54
C SER A 225 -20.23 -10.92 -19.85
N VAL A 226 -19.94 -10.11 -18.81
CA VAL A 226 -20.93 -9.34 -18.05
C VAL A 226 -20.49 -7.88 -18.09
N ILE A 227 -21.36 -6.99 -18.57
CA ILE A 227 -21.07 -5.56 -18.74
C ILE A 227 -21.96 -4.77 -17.78
N ALA A 228 -21.36 -3.99 -16.91
CA ALA A 228 -22.04 -2.93 -16.19
C ALA A 228 -21.86 -1.61 -16.96
N PRO A 229 -22.93 -1.02 -17.53
CA PRO A 229 -22.82 0.19 -18.35
C PRO A 229 -22.49 1.45 -17.54
N GLY A 230 -22.50 1.36 -16.24
CA GLY A 230 -22.11 2.37 -15.27
C GLY A 230 -21.80 1.74 -13.92
N PRO A 231 -21.38 2.53 -12.90
CA PRO A 231 -21.10 2.03 -11.57
C PRO A 231 -22.33 1.33 -10.98
N LEU A 232 -22.13 0.16 -10.40
CA LEU A 232 -23.17 -0.52 -9.63
C LEU A 232 -23.25 0.06 -8.19
N SER A 233 -24.36 -0.21 -7.49
CA SER A 233 -24.39 0.05 -6.05
C SER A 233 -23.32 -0.81 -5.37
N THR A 234 -22.81 -0.35 -4.21
CA THR A 234 -21.77 -1.10 -3.46
C THR A 234 -22.21 -2.53 -3.15
N ASP A 235 -23.51 -2.75 -2.83
CA ASP A 235 -24.04 -4.07 -2.54
C ASP A 235 -24.14 -4.96 -3.79
N ASP A 236 -24.58 -4.40 -4.90
CA ASP A 236 -24.68 -5.14 -6.17
C ASP A 236 -23.29 -5.50 -6.71
N GLU A 237 -22.37 -4.56 -6.65
CA GLU A 237 -20.98 -4.80 -7.03
C GLU A 237 -20.37 -5.90 -6.17
N ARG A 238 -20.51 -5.83 -4.84
CA ARG A 238 -20.01 -6.85 -3.92
C ARG A 238 -20.58 -8.22 -4.20
N GLN A 239 -21.91 -8.32 -4.42
CA GLN A 239 -22.57 -9.58 -4.73
C GLN A 239 -22.06 -10.15 -6.05
N LEU A 240 -21.94 -9.32 -7.09
CA LEU A 240 -21.47 -9.74 -8.40
C LEU A 240 -20.00 -10.19 -8.35
N ARG A 241 -19.15 -9.37 -7.74
CA ARG A 241 -17.71 -9.62 -7.62
C ARG A 241 -17.34 -10.87 -6.83
N ALA A 242 -18.22 -11.36 -6.01
CA ALA A 242 -17.99 -12.57 -5.25
C ALA A 242 -17.82 -13.84 -6.13
N PHE A 243 -18.25 -13.80 -7.40
CA PHE A 243 -18.20 -14.95 -8.32
C PHE A 243 -17.96 -14.61 -9.79
N VAL A 244 -17.52 -13.38 -10.09
CA VAL A 244 -17.06 -12.98 -11.43
C VAL A 244 -15.68 -12.36 -11.37
N ASP A 245 -14.88 -12.55 -12.42
CA ASP A 245 -13.59 -11.90 -12.58
C ASP A 245 -13.78 -10.58 -13.32
N ILE A 246 -13.01 -9.55 -12.96
CA ILE A 246 -13.00 -8.32 -13.74
C ILE A 246 -11.99 -8.43 -14.89
N GLU A 247 -12.42 -8.01 -16.09
CA GLU A 247 -11.55 -7.85 -17.25
C GLU A 247 -11.12 -6.40 -17.44
N GLN A 248 -12.02 -5.47 -17.12
CA GLN A 248 -11.75 -4.04 -17.22
C GLN A 248 -12.60 -3.27 -16.22
N ALA A 249 -11.93 -2.52 -15.34
CA ALA A 249 -12.57 -1.60 -14.40
C ALA A 249 -12.63 -0.19 -14.97
N GLY A 250 -13.73 0.53 -14.70
CA GLY A 250 -13.91 1.92 -15.12
C GLY A 250 -15.34 2.38 -14.94
N LEU A 251 -15.71 3.49 -15.63
CA LEU A 251 -17.09 3.96 -15.65
C LEU A 251 -18.05 2.89 -16.14
N ALA A 252 -17.68 2.19 -17.21
CA ALA A 252 -18.33 0.97 -17.66
C ALA A 252 -17.36 -0.20 -17.38
N SER A 253 -17.76 -1.09 -16.49
CA SER A 253 -16.92 -2.22 -16.11
C SER A 253 -17.31 -3.47 -16.90
N ARG A 254 -16.30 -4.25 -17.29
CA ARG A 254 -16.48 -5.55 -17.93
C ARG A 254 -15.98 -6.64 -17.00
N TYR A 255 -16.81 -7.63 -16.82
CA TYR A 255 -16.51 -8.82 -16.03
C TYR A 255 -16.65 -10.07 -16.90
N ARG A 256 -16.08 -11.18 -16.43
CA ARG A 256 -16.20 -12.50 -17.04
C ARG A 256 -16.60 -13.53 -16.02
N LEU A 257 -17.58 -14.35 -16.40
CA LEU A 257 -17.88 -15.58 -15.70
C LEU A 257 -16.94 -16.68 -16.19
N SER A 258 -16.28 -17.36 -15.25
CA SER A 258 -15.40 -18.49 -15.52
C SER A 258 -15.64 -19.62 -14.53
N ALA A 259 -15.17 -20.83 -14.85
CA ALA A 259 -15.23 -21.94 -13.89
C ALA A 259 -14.46 -21.63 -12.60
N LEU A 260 -13.38 -20.84 -12.71
CA LEU A 260 -12.56 -20.43 -11.57
C LEU A 260 -13.27 -19.39 -10.70
N SER A 261 -13.89 -18.37 -11.30
CA SER A 261 -14.59 -17.33 -10.55
C SER A 261 -15.83 -17.88 -9.84
N VAL A 262 -16.61 -18.73 -10.52
CA VAL A 262 -17.78 -19.41 -9.93
C VAL A 262 -17.33 -20.35 -8.77
N SER A 263 -16.26 -21.13 -8.98
CA SER A 263 -15.69 -21.98 -7.92
C SER A 263 -15.24 -21.18 -6.71
N PHE A 264 -14.67 -20.00 -6.92
CA PHE A 264 -14.26 -19.09 -5.84
C PHE A 264 -15.48 -18.58 -5.04
N GLY A 265 -16.55 -18.19 -5.72
CA GLY A 265 -17.79 -17.83 -5.06
C GLY A 265 -18.37 -18.97 -4.21
N MET A 266 -18.31 -20.21 -4.70
CA MET A 266 -18.73 -21.39 -3.94
C MET A 266 -17.81 -21.64 -2.73
N GLU A 267 -16.50 -21.47 -2.87
CA GLU A 267 -15.52 -21.56 -1.78
C GLU A 267 -15.77 -20.50 -0.70
N SER A 268 -16.28 -19.34 -1.09
CA SER A 268 -16.71 -18.24 -0.19
C SER A 268 -18.10 -18.48 0.44
N GLY A 269 -18.77 -19.58 0.13
CA GLY A 269 -20.04 -20.00 0.72
C GLY A 269 -21.29 -19.70 -0.11
N LEU A 270 -21.14 -19.16 -1.34
CA LEU A 270 -22.28 -18.91 -2.22
C LEU A 270 -22.74 -20.20 -2.91
N SER A 271 -24.04 -20.43 -2.98
CA SER A 271 -24.61 -21.48 -3.81
C SER A 271 -24.80 -21.03 -5.26
N ALA A 272 -24.80 -21.96 -6.21
CA ALA A 272 -25.12 -21.66 -7.61
C ALA A 272 -26.53 -21.06 -7.79
N ALA A 273 -27.45 -21.38 -6.89
CA ALA A 273 -28.82 -20.79 -6.90
C ALA A 273 -28.74 -19.28 -6.55
N GLN A 274 -27.98 -18.90 -5.53
CA GLN A 274 -27.80 -17.49 -5.15
C GLN A 274 -27.08 -16.69 -6.25
N MET A 275 -26.06 -17.28 -6.88
CA MET A 275 -25.38 -16.65 -8.03
C MET A 275 -26.34 -16.42 -9.19
N ARG A 276 -27.17 -17.43 -9.51
CA ARG A 276 -28.20 -17.33 -10.55
C ARG A 276 -29.20 -16.22 -10.23
N GLU A 277 -29.70 -16.15 -9.01
CA GLU A 277 -30.64 -15.14 -8.56
C GLU A 277 -30.04 -13.72 -8.70
N THR A 278 -28.79 -13.52 -8.28
CA THR A 278 -28.08 -12.24 -8.42
C THR A 278 -27.98 -11.84 -9.89
N LEU A 279 -27.56 -12.76 -10.78
CA LEU A 279 -27.45 -12.47 -12.21
C LEU A 279 -28.82 -12.16 -12.85
N GLN A 280 -29.87 -12.91 -12.52
CA GLN A 280 -31.22 -12.66 -13.03
C GLN A 280 -31.79 -11.33 -12.55
N ARG A 281 -31.60 -11.00 -11.30
CA ARG A 281 -32.02 -9.72 -10.71
C ARG A 281 -31.36 -8.53 -11.41
N LEU A 282 -30.04 -8.59 -11.56
CA LEU A 282 -29.28 -7.49 -12.18
C LEU A 282 -29.47 -7.42 -13.70
N SER A 283 -29.65 -8.53 -14.39
CA SER A 283 -29.91 -8.51 -15.84
C SER A 283 -31.35 -8.18 -16.20
N GLY A 284 -32.27 -8.30 -15.26
CA GLY A 284 -33.70 -8.08 -15.45
C GLY A 284 -34.36 -9.13 -16.36
N GLY A 285 -33.77 -10.32 -16.55
CA GLY A 285 -34.29 -11.33 -17.45
C GLY A 285 -33.72 -12.74 -17.28
N ALA A 286 -34.06 -13.60 -18.22
CA ALA A 286 -33.53 -14.96 -18.27
C ALA A 286 -32.05 -14.96 -18.63
N LEU A 287 -31.29 -15.87 -18.03
CA LEU A 287 -29.85 -16.00 -18.29
C LEU A 287 -29.61 -16.68 -19.64
N PRO A 288 -28.53 -16.32 -20.36
CA PRO A 288 -28.08 -17.07 -21.52
C PRO A 288 -27.76 -18.53 -21.16
N GLN A 289 -28.10 -19.47 -22.04
CA GLN A 289 -27.86 -20.89 -21.82
C GLN A 289 -26.43 -21.27 -21.41
N PRO A 290 -25.36 -20.66 -21.97
CA PRO A 290 -23.98 -20.92 -21.52
C PRO A 290 -23.71 -20.60 -20.03
N VAL A 291 -24.37 -19.58 -19.49
CA VAL A 291 -24.26 -19.22 -18.07
C VAL A 291 -24.89 -20.28 -17.18
N ASP A 292 -26.09 -20.74 -17.50
CA ASP A 292 -26.76 -21.82 -16.78
C ASP A 292 -25.94 -23.12 -16.81
N TYR A 293 -25.36 -23.44 -17.98
CA TYR A 293 -24.47 -24.58 -18.10
C TYR A 293 -23.24 -24.46 -17.20
N LEU A 294 -22.59 -23.31 -17.24
CA LEU A 294 -21.39 -23.04 -16.40
C LEU A 294 -21.69 -23.21 -14.90
N LEU A 295 -22.79 -22.64 -14.41
CA LEU A 295 -23.19 -22.75 -13.00
C LEU A 295 -23.46 -24.20 -12.59
N ASN A 296 -24.17 -24.97 -13.46
CA ASN A 296 -24.46 -26.38 -13.19
C ASN A 296 -23.20 -27.27 -13.24
N ASP A 297 -22.26 -26.98 -14.16
CA ASP A 297 -21.01 -27.72 -14.29
C ASP A 297 -20.08 -27.41 -13.09
N ALA A 298 -20.06 -26.15 -12.63
CA ALA A 298 -19.28 -25.76 -11.44
C ALA A 298 -19.70 -26.54 -10.19
N VAL A 299 -20.99 -26.74 -9.96
CA VAL A 299 -21.50 -27.58 -8.86
C VAL A 299 -20.94 -29.01 -8.93
N LYS A 300 -20.88 -29.59 -10.11
CA LYS A 300 -20.38 -30.98 -10.32
C LYS A 300 -18.87 -31.09 -10.10
N ARG A 301 -18.11 -30.01 -10.35
CA ARG A 301 -16.64 -29.97 -10.23
C ARG A 301 -16.15 -29.48 -8.87
N PHE A 302 -17.00 -28.78 -8.11
CA PHE A 302 -16.62 -28.20 -6.83
C PHE A 302 -16.11 -29.26 -5.84
N GLY A 303 -14.95 -29.00 -5.24
CA GLY A 303 -14.35 -29.91 -4.26
C GLY A 303 -13.68 -31.15 -4.82
N ARG A 304 -13.63 -31.35 -6.16
CA ARG A 304 -12.91 -32.48 -6.76
C ARG A 304 -11.40 -32.42 -6.55
N ILE A 305 -10.82 -31.22 -6.41
CA ILE A 305 -9.42 -30.99 -6.05
C ILE A 305 -9.39 -30.23 -4.72
N ARG A 306 -8.91 -30.89 -3.67
CA ARG A 306 -8.82 -30.30 -2.33
C ARG A 306 -7.36 -30.21 -1.92
N VAL A 307 -6.91 -29.02 -1.51
CA VAL A 307 -5.55 -28.78 -1.03
C VAL A 307 -5.59 -28.61 0.48
N VAL A 308 -4.94 -29.52 1.18
CA VAL A 308 -4.94 -29.63 2.64
C VAL A 308 -3.52 -29.39 3.17
N GLU A 309 -3.38 -28.60 4.21
CA GLU A 309 -2.09 -28.34 4.85
C GLU A 309 -1.58 -29.55 5.61
N ASP A 310 -0.32 -29.91 5.40
CA ASP A 310 0.38 -30.90 6.24
C ASP A 310 1.19 -30.20 7.33
N ALA A 311 0.60 -30.15 8.53
CA ALA A 311 1.22 -29.49 9.68
C ALA A 311 2.54 -30.13 10.16
N ARG A 312 2.90 -31.34 9.68
CA ARG A 312 4.12 -32.02 10.09
C ARG A 312 5.32 -31.65 9.22
N SER A 313 5.08 -31.51 7.92
CA SER A 313 6.15 -31.22 6.95
C SER A 313 6.22 -29.73 6.56
N GLY A 314 5.22 -28.91 6.93
CA GLY A 314 5.06 -27.54 6.44
C GLY A 314 4.65 -27.47 4.96
N GLY A 315 4.41 -28.62 4.33
CA GLY A 315 3.93 -28.77 2.96
C GLY A 315 2.42 -28.89 2.88
N CYS A 316 1.93 -29.47 1.78
CA CYS A 316 0.51 -29.75 1.59
C CYS A 316 0.26 -31.04 0.82
N THR A 317 -0.98 -31.52 0.91
CA THR A 317 -1.45 -32.70 0.17
C THR A 317 -2.66 -32.29 -0.69
N VAL A 318 -2.64 -32.70 -1.94
CA VAL A 318 -3.76 -32.58 -2.88
C VAL A 318 -4.55 -33.86 -2.87
N PHE A 319 -5.81 -33.79 -2.54
CA PHE A 319 -6.75 -34.92 -2.58
C PHE A 319 -7.72 -34.81 -3.74
N SER A 320 -7.99 -35.93 -4.39
CA SER A 320 -9.07 -36.09 -5.36
C SER A 320 -9.54 -37.55 -5.40
N SER A 321 -10.84 -37.74 -5.51
CA SER A 321 -11.43 -39.07 -5.77
C SER A 321 -11.27 -39.55 -7.21
N ASP A 322 -10.69 -38.71 -8.10
CA ASP A 322 -10.44 -39.01 -9.49
C ASP A 322 -8.94 -39.25 -9.73
N PRO A 323 -8.50 -40.53 -9.86
CA PRO A 323 -7.10 -40.85 -10.08
C PRO A 323 -6.54 -40.31 -11.41
N THR A 324 -7.42 -40.15 -12.42
CA THR A 324 -7.03 -39.61 -13.74
C THR A 324 -6.65 -38.14 -13.61
N LEU A 325 -7.46 -37.37 -12.91
CA LEU A 325 -7.20 -35.95 -12.62
C LEU A 325 -5.88 -35.77 -11.84
N LEU A 326 -5.62 -36.60 -10.84
CA LEU A 326 -4.33 -36.55 -10.12
C LEU A 326 -3.13 -36.88 -11.04
N THR A 327 -3.33 -37.78 -12.00
CA THR A 327 -2.28 -38.11 -12.98
C THR A 327 -2.04 -36.95 -13.94
N GLU A 328 -3.09 -36.25 -14.36
CA GLU A 328 -3.00 -35.01 -15.15
C GLU A 328 -2.23 -33.94 -14.40
N LEU A 329 -2.58 -33.67 -13.13
CA LEU A 329 -1.90 -32.70 -12.29
C LEU A 329 -0.39 -33.02 -12.10
N ALA A 330 -0.05 -34.28 -11.87
CA ALA A 330 1.33 -34.71 -11.67
C ALA A 330 2.19 -34.57 -12.94
N ASN A 331 1.57 -34.70 -14.13
CA ASN A 331 2.24 -34.62 -15.41
C ASN A 331 2.20 -33.26 -16.09
N ASP A 332 1.41 -32.31 -15.57
CA ASP A 332 1.35 -30.95 -16.14
C ASP A 332 2.70 -30.23 -16.00
N SER A 333 3.28 -29.88 -17.14
CA SER A 333 4.58 -29.18 -17.19
C SER A 333 4.59 -27.86 -16.43
N ARG A 334 3.44 -27.17 -16.34
CA ARG A 334 3.28 -25.88 -15.65
C ARG A 334 3.28 -26.05 -14.13
N LEU A 335 2.93 -27.25 -13.64
CA LEU A 335 2.91 -27.61 -12.21
C LEU A 335 4.22 -28.27 -11.73
N LYS A 336 5.17 -28.55 -12.62
CA LYS A 336 6.49 -29.12 -12.25
C LYS A 336 7.22 -28.34 -11.14
N PRO A 337 7.20 -26.98 -11.10
CA PRO A 337 7.86 -26.23 -10.02
C PRO A 337 7.33 -26.57 -8.63
N TYR A 338 6.09 -27.04 -8.52
CA TYR A 338 5.45 -27.37 -7.23
C TYR A 338 5.78 -28.79 -6.73
N ASN A 339 6.53 -29.59 -7.54
CA ASN A 339 7.03 -30.91 -7.19
C ASN A 339 5.95 -31.85 -6.61
N LEU A 340 4.89 -32.09 -7.41
CA LEU A 340 3.79 -32.97 -7.02
C LEU A 340 4.25 -34.43 -7.09
N ILE A 341 4.25 -35.12 -5.96
CA ILE A 341 4.68 -36.52 -5.81
C ILE A 341 3.47 -37.37 -5.43
N ARG A 342 3.23 -38.46 -6.18
CA ARG A 342 2.14 -39.41 -5.88
C ARG A 342 2.39 -40.11 -4.55
N ILE A 343 1.39 -40.05 -3.65
CA ILE A 343 1.38 -40.82 -2.39
C ILE A 343 0.61 -42.12 -2.60
N ASP A 344 -0.62 -42.02 -3.13
CA ASP A 344 -1.51 -43.14 -3.36
C ASP A 344 -2.48 -42.86 -4.53
N SER A 345 -3.59 -43.61 -4.66
CA SER A 345 -4.58 -43.44 -5.71
C SER A 345 -5.37 -42.12 -5.62
N GLU A 346 -5.46 -41.51 -4.43
CA GLU A 346 -6.30 -40.38 -4.13
C GLU A 346 -5.52 -39.13 -3.67
N ALA A 347 -4.17 -39.18 -3.61
CA ALA A 347 -3.36 -38.12 -3.03
C ALA A 347 -2.02 -37.86 -3.74
N LEU A 348 -1.69 -36.56 -3.86
CA LEU A 348 -0.37 -36.06 -4.23
C LEU A 348 0.19 -35.19 -3.09
N SER A 349 1.50 -35.32 -2.79
CA SER A 349 2.19 -34.43 -1.84
C SER A 349 2.95 -33.32 -2.55
N SER A 350 3.09 -32.19 -1.88
CA SER A 350 3.98 -31.10 -2.26
C SER A 350 4.69 -30.55 -1.02
N ARG A 351 5.96 -30.16 -1.19
CA ARG A 351 6.74 -29.50 -0.15
C ARG A 351 6.36 -28.03 0.08
N PHE A 352 5.55 -27.47 -0.81
CA PHE A 352 5.12 -26.07 -0.72
C PHE A 352 3.93 -25.94 0.22
N ALA A 353 3.80 -24.77 0.84
CA ALA A 353 2.65 -24.44 1.66
C ALA A 353 1.35 -24.50 0.84
N ARG A 354 0.25 -24.85 1.51
CA ARG A 354 -1.08 -25.02 0.89
C ARG A 354 -1.46 -23.84 -0.03
N ASP A 355 -1.32 -22.63 0.45
CA ASP A 355 -1.76 -21.45 -0.30
C ASP A 355 -0.92 -21.22 -1.57
N ILE A 356 0.38 -21.55 -1.53
CA ILE A 356 1.25 -21.45 -2.72
C ILE A 356 0.79 -22.42 -3.81
N LEU A 357 0.51 -23.66 -3.44
CA LEU A 357 0.05 -24.67 -4.41
C LEU A 357 -1.38 -24.37 -4.88
N TYR A 358 -2.26 -23.95 -3.98
CA TYR A 358 -3.63 -23.56 -4.31
C TYR A 358 -3.66 -22.48 -5.42
N PHE A 359 -2.90 -21.39 -5.25
CA PHE A 359 -2.83 -20.35 -6.26
C PHE A 359 -2.17 -20.86 -7.55
N GLY A 360 -1.13 -21.67 -7.47
CA GLY A 360 -0.50 -22.26 -8.65
C GLY A 360 -1.43 -23.17 -9.45
N LEU A 361 -2.27 -23.97 -8.80
CA LEU A 361 -3.29 -24.78 -9.47
C LEU A 361 -4.33 -23.90 -10.19
N ARG A 362 -4.75 -22.82 -9.57
CA ARG A 362 -5.71 -21.88 -10.15
C ARG A 362 -5.14 -21.10 -11.33
N GLU A 363 -3.88 -20.68 -11.27
CA GLU A 363 -3.19 -20.03 -12.40
C GLU A 363 -3.14 -20.91 -13.65
N VAL A 364 -3.06 -22.21 -13.45
CA VAL A 364 -3.05 -23.21 -14.54
C VAL A 364 -4.49 -23.54 -15.02
N GLY A 365 -5.53 -23.08 -14.32
CA GLY A 365 -6.94 -23.24 -14.70
C GLY A 365 -7.68 -24.35 -13.95
N HIS A 366 -7.10 -24.96 -12.91
CA HIS A 366 -7.75 -25.98 -12.12
C HIS A 366 -8.61 -25.38 -11.00
N THR A 367 -9.86 -25.87 -10.84
CA THR A 367 -10.79 -25.45 -9.78
C THR A 367 -10.46 -26.16 -8.45
N ALA A 368 -9.31 -25.83 -7.86
CA ALA A 368 -8.93 -26.32 -6.55
C ALA A 368 -9.61 -25.53 -5.45
N ILE A 369 -9.90 -26.17 -4.31
CA ILE A 369 -10.38 -25.54 -3.08
C ILE A 369 -9.40 -25.80 -1.95
N ARG A 370 -9.36 -24.87 -0.99
CA ARG A 370 -8.64 -25.07 0.27
C ARG A 370 -9.54 -25.79 1.25
N SER A 371 -9.02 -26.80 1.90
CA SER A 371 -9.79 -27.53 2.89
C SER A 371 -8.94 -27.83 4.13
N ASP A 372 -9.60 -28.02 5.26
CA ASP A 372 -8.99 -28.57 6.45
C ASP A 372 -8.89 -30.11 6.35
N ARG A 373 -8.30 -30.73 7.36
CA ARG A 373 -8.18 -32.20 7.43
C ARG A 373 -9.52 -32.93 7.56
N ALA A 374 -10.54 -32.25 8.06
CA ALA A 374 -11.88 -32.78 8.19
C ALA A 374 -12.68 -32.69 6.87
N GLY A 375 -12.12 -32.01 5.86
CA GLY A 375 -12.75 -31.82 4.55
C GLY A 375 -13.61 -30.57 4.45
N ALA A 376 -13.67 -29.73 5.50
CA ALA A 376 -14.38 -28.47 5.45
C ALA A 376 -13.61 -27.44 4.61
N THR A 377 -14.34 -26.70 3.78
CA THR A 377 -13.78 -25.65 2.93
C THR A 377 -13.29 -24.48 3.81
N ILE A 378 -12.06 -24.02 3.54
CA ILE A 378 -11.49 -22.84 4.20
C ILE A 378 -11.74 -21.64 3.31
N SER A 379 -12.48 -20.66 3.83
CA SER A 379 -12.76 -19.42 3.10
C SER A 379 -11.46 -18.74 2.61
N PRO A 380 -11.44 -18.20 1.38
CA PRO A 380 -10.26 -17.52 0.84
C PRO A 380 -9.83 -16.28 1.62
N LEU A 381 -10.73 -15.62 2.30
CA LEU A 381 -10.46 -14.39 3.04
C LEU A 381 -9.62 -14.64 4.31
N LYS A 382 -8.28 -14.61 4.18
CA LYS A 382 -7.42 -14.26 5.31
C LYS A 382 -7.14 -12.75 5.25
N VAL A 383 -7.95 -11.99 5.96
CA VAL A 383 -7.50 -10.71 6.48
C VAL A 383 -6.39 -11.06 7.48
N VAL A 384 -5.15 -10.93 7.08
CA VAL A 384 -4.06 -10.87 8.05
C VAL A 384 -4.34 -9.58 8.83
N ALA A 385 -4.85 -9.73 10.06
CA ALA A 385 -4.82 -8.65 11.02
C ALA A 385 -3.34 -8.32 11.20
N SER A 386 -2.82 -7.44 10.35
CA SER A 386 -1.67 -6.65 10.72
C SER A 386 -2.11 -6.02 12.03
N ALA A 387 -1.45 -6.39 13.14
CA ALA A 387 -1.42 -5.50 14.26
C ALA A 387 -1.13 -4.15 13.60
N ALA A 388 -2.15 -3.28 13.54
CA ALA A 388 -1.91 -1.90 13.28
C ALA A 388 -0.73 -1.61 14.20
N GLN A 389 0.44 -1.33 13.63
CA GLN A 389 1.33 -0.48 14.36
C GLN A 389 0.42 0.72 14.63
N LYS A 390 -0.20 0.71 15.82
CA LYS A 390 -0.47 1.93 16.49
C LYS A 390 0.83 2.69 16.26
N ALA A 391 0.85 3.64 15.35
CA ALA A 391 1.54 4.84 15.65
C ALA A 391 0.90 5.21 16.98
N GLU A 392 1.49 4.68 18.06
CA GLU A 392 1.27 5.24 19.35
C GLU A 392 1.53 6.72 19.08
N SER A 393 0.48 7.50 19.24
CA SER A 393 0.65 8.88 19.65
C SER A 393 1.33 8.76 21.01
N GLY A 394 2.53 8.17 20.99
CA GLY A 394 3.43 8.08 22.11
C GLY A 394 3.67 9.50 22.46
N ASP A 395 3.40 9.85 23.69
CA ASP A 395 3.77 11.13 24.24
C ASP A 395 5.25 11.33 23.88
N TRP A 396 5.50 12.10 22.82
CA TRP A 396 6.85 12.36 22.31
C TRP A 396 7.70 12.96 23.43
N ALA A 397 7.05 13.65 24.41
CA ALA A 397 7.70 14.17 25.59
C ALA A 397 8.26 13.03 26.46
N GLU A 398 7.50 11.95 26.65
CA GLU A 398 7.96 10.79 27.41
C GLU A 398 9.06 10.01 26.65
N THR A 399 8.93 9.87 25.35
CA THR A 399 9.96 9.24 24.50
C THR A 399 11.25 10.06 24.50
N VAL A 400 11.16 11.38 24.37
CA VAL A 400 12.31 12.31 24.47
C VAL A 400 12.91 12.30 25.87
N ALA A 401 12.10 12.26 26.93
CA ALA A 401 12.58 12.15 28.30
C ALA A 401 13.35 10.83 28.52
N ARG A 402 12.82 9.71 28.03
CA ARG A 402 13.47 8.39 28.09
C ARG A 402 14.78 8.33 27.31
N LEU A 403 14.82 8.95 26.11
CA LEU A 403 16.05 9.07 25.34
C LEU A 403 17.09 9.93 26.04
N ARG A 404 16.69 11.07 26.65
CA ARG A 404 17.59 11.94 27.44
C ARG A 404 18.11 11.22 28.66
N GLU A 405 17.28 10.44 29.34
CA GLU A 405 17.69 9.65 30.51
C GLU A 405 18.67 8.54 30.09
N SER A 406 18.46 7.89 28.96
CA SER A 406 19.37 6.93 28.35
C SER A 406 20.71 7.58 27.99
N ASP A 407 20.69 8.76 27.37
CA ASP A 407 21.92 9.53 27.05
C ASP A 407 22.68 9.95 28.29
N GLN A 408 21.99 10.33 29.37
CA GLN A 408 22.63 10.66 30.66
C GLN A 408 23.26 9.41 31.31
N GLN A 409 22.59 8.24 31.23
CA GLN A 409 23.13 6.98 31.71
C GLN A 409 24.35 6.52 30.90
N ILE A 410 24.33 6.71 29.58
CA ILE A 410 25.46 6.42 28.69
C ILE A 410 26.63 7.35 28.98
N SER A 411 26.38 8.63 29.31
CA SER A 411 27.41 9.61 29.66
C SER A 411 28.02 9.38 31.07
N ALA A 412 27.28 8.63 31.92
CA ALA A 412 27.74 8.33 33.27
C ALA A 412 28.50 6.98 33.38
N SER A 413 28.46 6.14 32.36
CA SER A 413 29.16 4.84 32.35
C SER A 413 30.52 4.97 31.65
N SER A 414 31.58 4.96 32.44
CA SER A 414 32.98 4.95 31.98
C SER A 414 33.49 3.52 31.63
N ASP A 415 32.62 2.65 31.16
CA ASP A 415 33.02 1.27 30.81
C ASP A 415 33.64 1.20 29.42
N ASP A 416 34.74 0.44 29.28
CA ASP A 416 35.46 0.20 28.01
C ASP A 416 34.52 -0.20 26.84
N GLU A 417 33.41 -0.85 27.13
CA GLU A 417 32.40 -1.27 26.15
C GLU A 417 31.59 -0.09 25.60
N SER A 418 31.33 0.92 26.41
CA SER A 418 30.66 2.17 26.02
C SER A 418 31.58 2.99 25.11
N ILE A 419 32.84 3.12 25.46
CA ILE A 419 33.88 3.81 24.68
C ILE A 419 34.07 3.14 23.32
N MET A 420 34.14 1.80 23.30
CA MET A 420 34.23 1.02 22.05
C MET A 420 33.06 1.28 21.13
N ARG A 421 31.82 1.29 21.64
CA ARG A 421 30.60 1.54 20.89
C ARG A 421 30.60 2.95 20.28
N GLN A 422 31.01 3.95 21.02
CA GLN A 422 31.14 5.33 20.55
C GLN A 422 32.18 5.47 19.45
N ILE A 423 33.33 4.80 19.57
CA ILE A 423 34.39 4.77 18.55
C ILE A 423 33.83 4.15 17.24
N MET A 424 33.15 3.01 17.34
CA MET A 424 32.58 2.33 16.17
C MET A 424 31.51 3.18 15.47
N LEU A 425 30.70 3.90 16.25
CA LEU A 425 29.71 4.83 15.72
C LEU A 425 30.37 6.00 15.00
N ALA A 426 31.43 6.58 15.57
CA ALA A 426 32.20 7.67 14.98
C ALA A 426 32.89 7.25 13.67
N ILE A 427 33.44 6.03 13.60
CA ILE A 427 33.99 5.46 12.35
C ILE A 427 32.91 5.32 11.28
N LYS A 428 31.75 4.77 11.65
CA LYS A 428 30.64 4.53 10.73
C LYS A 428 30.03 5.82 10.17
N SER A 429 29.91 6.84 11.03
CA SER A 429 29.38 8.16 10.65
C SER A 429 30.41 9.11 10.05
N LYS A 430 31.71 8.72 10.07
CA LYS A 430 32.85 9.60 9.71
C LYS A 430 32.85 10.92 10.51
N ALA A 431 32.38 10.86 11.74
CA ALA A 431 32.24 12.04 12.59
C ALA A 431 33.56 12.38 13.30
N LYS A 432 33.75 13.69 13.59
CA LYS A 432 34.82 14.17 14.45
C LYS A 432 34.42 13.95 15.89
N VAL A 433 35.39 13.50 16.69
CA VAL A 433 35.19 13.29 18.12
C VAL A 433 36.28 14.01 18.93
N SER A 434 35.86 14.54 20.05
CA SER A 434 36.80 14.98 21.10
C SER A 434 37.12 13.79 21.99
N VAL A 435 38.38 13.40 22.08
CA VAL A 435 38.83 12.23 22.84
C VAL A 435 39.74 12.72 23.97
N THR A 436 39.39 12.38 25.20
CA THR A 436 40.23 12.56 26.38
C THR A 436 40.90 11.24 26.73
N PHE A 437 42.22 11.23 26.82
CA PHE A 437 42.97 10.01 27.15
C PHE A 437 44.18 10.34 28.03
N LEU A 438 44.63 9.34 28.78
CA LEU A 438 45.83 9.45 29.63
C LEU A 438 47.09 9.26 28.79
N GLY A 439 47.93 10.31 28.78
CA GLY A 439 49.25 10.30 28.14
C GLY A 439 50.34 9.71 29.01
N GLN A 440 51.62 9.83 28.57
CA GLN A 440 52.76 9.48 29.42
C GLN A 440 52.80 10.42 30.64
N ASN A 441 52.97 9.84 31.84
CA ASN A 441 52.95 10.49 33.14
C ASN A 441 51.55 10.88 33.67
N ASP A 442 50.51 10.11 33.36
CA ASP A 442 49.13 10.30 33.84
C ASP A 442 48.54 11.71 33.58
N VAL A 443 49.04 12.41 32.56
CA VAL A 443 48.49 13.70 32.17
C VAL A 443 47.31 13.48 31.21
N GLU A 444 46.15 14.04 31.57
CA GLU A 444 44.97 14.02 30.67
C GLU A 444 45.22 14.92 29.46
N ILE A 445 45.07 14.31 28.28
CA ILE A 445 45.19 14.98 26.98
C ILE A 445 43.86 14.94 26.28
N ASN A 446 43.35 16.11 25.88
CA ASN A 446 42.13 16.22 25.09
C ASN A 446 42.50 16.57 23.62
N MET A 447 42.02 15.80 22.66
CA MET A 447 42.27 16.01 21.23
C MET A 447 41.02 15.79 20.37
N THR A 448 40.89 16.62 19.35
CA THR A 448 39.89 16.42 18.30
C THR A 448 40.45 15.48 17.21
N LEU A 449 39.84 14.33 17.06
CA LEU A 449 40.33 13.27 16.19
C LEU A 449 39.21 12.78 15.23
N GLU A 450 39.59 12.26 14.07
CA GLU A 450 38.72 11.53 13.15
C GLU A 450 39.09 10.03 13.23
N PRO A 451 38.28 9.20 13.91
CA PRO A 451 38.57 7.77 13.98
C PRO A 451 38.46 7.10 12.63
N SER A 452 39.47 6.32 12.25
CA SER A 452 39.52 5.61 10.96
C SER A 452 39.42 4.10 11.11
N GLY A 453 39.69 3.54 12.29
CA GLY A 453 39.58 2.10 12.53
C GLY A 453 39.98 1.70 13.96
N VAL A 454 39.64 0.45 14.30
CA VAL A 454 40.05 -0.19 15.56
C VAL A 454 40.73 -1.52 15.23
N ALA A 455 41.95 -1.73 15.79
CA ALA A 455 42.66 -3.00 15.69
C ALA A 455 43.45 -3.26 16.96
N ASN A 456 43.45 -4.51 17.45
CA ASN A 456 44.22 -4.96 18.58
C ASN A 456 44.09 -4.08 19.86
N GLY A 457 42.84 -3.69 20.19
CA GLY A 457 42.55 -2.86 21.36
C GLY A 457 43.06 -1.40 21.25
N ARG A 458 43.33 -0.95 20.03
CA ARG A 458 43.77 0.42 19.75
C ARG A 458 42.90 1.10 18.70
N MET A 459 42.57 2.35 18.93
CA MET A 459 41.90 3.24 17.98
C MET A 459 42.94 3.94 17.10
N ARG A 460 42.78 3.85 15.77
CA ARG A 460 43.48 4.67 14.79
C ARG A 460 42.63 5.89 14.46
N ALA A 461 43.20 7.06 14.50
CA ALA A 461 42.49 8.29 14.21
C ALA A 461 43.44 9.36 13.61
N ARG A 462 42.91 10.20 12.74
CA ARG A 462 43.62 11.29 12.11
C ARG A 462 43.47 12.57 12.96
N ASP A 463 44.60 13.14 13.37
CA ASP A 463 44.66 14.45 13.96
C ASP A 463 44.83 15.51 12.85
N ARG A 464 43.75 16.20 12.51
CA ARG A 464 43.77 17.19 11.41
C ARG A 464 44.53 18.45 11.74
N LYS A 465 44.74 18.78 13.02
CA LYS A 465 45.53 19.94 13.41
C LYS A 465 47.01 19.72 13.17
N ALA A 466 47.48 18.51 13.43
CA ALA A 466 48.88 18.13 13.24
C ALA A 466 49.14 17.40 11.93
N ASP A 467 48.08 17.03 11.16
CA ASP A 467 48.06 16.22 9.94
C ASP A 467 48.83 14.89 10.09
N ILE A 468 48.71 14.25 11.24
CA ILE A 468 49.33 12.97 11.55
C ILE A 468 48.30 11.91 11.92
N GLU A 469 48.60 10.65 11.64
CA GLU A 469 47.80 9.52 12.14
C GLU A 469 48.29 9.12 13.52
N ARG A 470 47.37 8.99 14.46
CA ARG A 470 47.64 8.59 15.84
C ARG A 470 47.01 7.23 16.11
N THR A 471 47.67 6.47 16.99
CA THR A 471 47.16 5.18 17.49
C THR A 471 47.07 5.24 19.00
N ILE A 472 45.88 5.24 19.56
CA ILE A 472 45.61 5.39 20.99
C ILE A 472 45.08 4.06 21.55
N PRO A 473 45.66 3.52 22.65
CA PRO A 473 45.08 2.37 23.33
C PRO A 473 43.70 2.73 23.88
N ILE A 474 42.69 1.90 23.63
CA ILE A 474 41.30 2.15 24.06
C ILE A 474 41.21 2.19 25.58
N ALA A 475 42.00 1.34 26.28
CA ALA A 475 42.06 1.33 27.73
C ALA A 475 42.56 2.65 28.36
N ASN A 476 43.22 3.52 27.58
CA ASN A 476 43.71 4.83 28.08
C ASN A 476 42.70 5.95 27.79
N ILE A 477 41.59 5.68 27.11
CA ILE A 477 40.58 6.67 26.76
C ILE A 477 39.62 6.82 27.95
N SER A 478 39.54 7.99 28.54
CA SER A 478 38.67 8.29 29.67
C SER A 478 37.32 8.85 29.25
N ALA A 479 37.25 9.53 28.11
CA ALA A 479 35.98 10.07 27.56
C ALA A 479 36.04 10.31 26.06
N ILE A 480 34.88 10.14 25.37
CA ILE A 480 34.69 10.51 23.99
C ILE A 480 33.40 11.31 23.88
N SER A 481 33.41 12.39 23.09
CA SER A 481 32.23 13.19 22.76
C SER A 481 32.21 13.52 21.27
N PHE A 482 31.05 13.47 20.65
CA PHE A 482 30.84 13.88 19.25
C PHE A 482 30.86 15.41 19.15
N LEU A 483 31.48 15.93 18.07
CA LEU A 483 31.57 17.37 17.79
C LEU A 483 30.60 17.78 16.70
#